data_a7343a9c72cf45fe2231cbd4d50eb513
#
_entry.id   a7343a9c72cf45fe2231cbd4d50eb513
#
_cell.length_a   1.000
_cell.length_b   1.000
_cell.length_c   1.000
_cell.angle_alpha   90.00
_cell.angle_beta   90.00
_cell.angle_gamma   90.00
#
_symmetry.space_group_name_H-M   'P 1'
#
loop_
_entity.id
_entity.type
_entity.pdbx_description
1 polymer ?
#
loop_
_entity_poly.entity_id
_entity_poly.type
_entity_poly.pdbx_seq_one_letter_code
_entity_poly.pdbx_strand_id
1 'polypeptide(L)'
;MKVRYVWLSIGLTFLLFFPNNGHSQTRFTYSKGQSVSPAYEGWWQNDDGSYTLFFGYMNSNWEEELDVSIGTENNIEPGGPDHGQPTHFYPRRNMFLFRVRVPADFGDQELVWTLTTNGRTERAYGSLRTDYLLDRQTIATEMGTNFGRVRDEWRTNEPPNLNIAIDQPRRVQLGEPLTLVAFADDDGKPSGNYSPPAVEPGKPHPAYSPPSQIVPGNPPGLRFSWIVYRGNASHVTFNVPQLKTWQDTRVYSNSPWSPPYILPSVPIDGKWEVQATFSKPGTYVLRAVAGDGALLTSENLTITVTK
;
A
#
# COMPACT_ATOMS: atom_id res chain seq x y z
N MET A 1 68.89 -17.16 -23.50
CA MET A 1 67.47 -17.29 -23.90
C MET A 1 66.54 -17.80 -22.77
N LYS A 2 66.91 -17.69 -21.51
CA LYS A 2 66.07 -18.18 -20.35
C LYS A 2 65.45 -17.03 -19.50
N VAL A 3 65.85 -15.81 -19.64
CA VAL A 3 65.40 -14.68 -18.81
C VAL A 3 64.05 -14.09 -19.28
N ARG A 4 63.71 -14.18 -20.55
CA ARG A 4 62.47 -13.61 -21.11
C ARG A 4 61.18 -14.34 -20.65
N TYR A 5 61.22 -15.58 -20.29
CA TYR A 5 60.02 -16.34 -19.88
C TYR A 5 59.66 -16.14 -18.42
N VAL A 6 60.59 -15.78 -17.55
CA VAL A 6 60.35 -15.54 -16.12
C VAL A 6 59.52 -14.25 -15.92
N TRP A 7 59.77 -13.22 -16.70
CA TRP A 7 59.01 -11.97 -16.63
C TRP A 7 57.56 -12.09 -17.17
N LEU A 8 57.37 -12.95 -18.19
CA LEU A 8 56.01 -13.21 -18.69
C LEU A 8 55.18 -13.99 -17.67
N SER A 9 55.78 -14.91 -16.98
CA SER A 9 55.07 -15.72 -15.94
C SER A 9 54.71 -14.89 -14.71
N ILE A 10 55.57 -13.95 -14.30
CA ILE A 10 55.30 -13.05 -13.17
C ILE A 10 54.20 -12.04 -13.54
N GLY A 11 54.19 -11.51 -14.76
CA GLY A 11 53.12 -10.61 -15.24
C GLY A 11 51.73 -11.30 -15.31
N LEU A 12 51.71 -12.57 -15.74
CA LEU A 12 50.45 -13.31 -15.82
C LEU A 12 49.91 -13.70 -14.44
N THR A 13 50.83 -14.02 -13.49
CA THR A 13 50.41 -14.36 -12.10
C THR A 13 49.90 -13.11 -11.35
N PHE A 14 50.43 -11.92 -11.65
CA PHE A 14 49.93 -10.68 -11.03
C PHE A 14 48.55 -10.27 -11.54
N LEU A 15 48.17 -10.63 -12.77
CA LEU A 15 46.84 -10.39 -13.33
C LEU A 15 45.77 -11.26 -12.70
N LEU A 16 46.13 -12.39 -12.09
CA LEU A 16 45.15 -13.30 -11.41
C LEU A 16 44.88 -12.92 -9.95
N PHE A 17 45.68 -12.01 -9.37
CA PHE A 17 45.52 -11.56 -7.99
C PHE A 17 44.86 -10.18 -7.84
N PHE A 18 44.46 -9.50 -8.92
CA PHE A 18 43.54 -8.39 -8.76
C PHE A 18 42.17 -8.96 -8.32
N PRO A 19 41.71 -8.62 -7.10
CA PRO A 19 40.36 -8.95 -6.77
C PRO A 19 39.49 -8.26 -7.80
N ASN A 20 38.84 -9.04 -8.66
CA ASN A 20 37.68 -8.54 -9.36
C ASN A 20 36.72 -8.08 -8.25
N ASN A 21 36.70 -6.79 -7.97
CA ASN A 21 35.56 -6.16 -7.35
C ASN A 21 34.41 -6.33 -8.34
N GLY A 22 33.92 -7.54 -8.46
CA GLY A 22 32.62 -7.81 -9.01
C GLY A 22 31.69 -7.00 -8.14
N HIS A 23 31.32 -5.82 -8.61
CA HIS A 23 30.16 -5.13 -8.09
C HIS A 23 28.99 -6.09 -8.37
N SER A 24 28.77 -7.00 -7.45
CA SER A 24 27.45 -7.59 -7.30
C SER A 24 26.52 -6.40 -7.41
N GLN A 25 25.63 -6.40 -8.39
CA GLN A 25 24.52 -5.46 -8.43
C GLN A 25 23.68 -5.78 -7.19
N THR A 26 24.13 -5.27 -6.05
CA THR A 26 23.34 -5.22 -4.86
C THR A 26 22.07 -4.49 -5.27
N ARG A 27 20.96 -5.18 -5.20
CA ARG A 27 19.65 -4.56 -5.29
C ARG A 27 19.63 -3.51 -4.19
N PHE A 28 19.82 -2.25 -4.56
CA PHE A 28 19.78 -1.14 -3.62
C PHE A 28 18.35 -1.09 -3.06
N THR A 29 18.19 -1.59 -1.85
CA THR A 29 16.98 -1.41 -1.07
C THR A 29 17.23 -0.21 -0.17
N TYR A 30 16.55 0.87 -0.45
CA TYR A 30 16.65 2.07 0.36
C TYR A 30 15.68 1.96 1.55
N SER A 31 16.22 1.92 2.75
CA SER A 31 15.38 1.98 3.96
C SER A 31 14.74 3.35 4.11
N LYS A 32 15.49 4.41 3.82
CA LYS A 32 15.10 5.82 4.04
C LYS A 32 15.71 6.75 2.99
N GLY A 33 15.21 7.99 2.93
CA GLY A 33 15.80 9.09 2.15
C GLY A 33 15.32 9.16 0.70
N GLN A 34 14.38 8.30 0.29
CA GLN A 34 13.82 8.33 -1.07
C GLN A 34 12.52 9.13 -1.11
N SER A 35 12.18 9.61 -2.31
CA SER A 35 10.94 10.33 -2.55
C SER A 35 9.71 9.43 -2.57
N VAL A 36 8.55 10.07 -2.41
CA VAL A 36 7.23 9.50 -2.70
C VAL A 36 6.79 10.02 -4.05
N SER A 37 6.44 9.13 -4.96
CA SER A 37 5.89 9.48 -6.27
C SER A 37 4.37 9.28 -6.25
N PRO A 38 3.57 10.33 -6.45
CA PRO A 38 2.14 10.20 -6.66
C PRO A 38 1.88 9.37 -7.93
N ALA A 39 0.76 8.67 -7.97
CA ALA A 39 0.38 7.85 -9.11
C ALA A 39 -1.08 8.09 -9.48
N TYR A 40 -1.34 8.25 -10.76
CA TYR A 40 -2.65 8.19 -11.33
C TYR A 40 -2.94 6.74 -11.73
N GLU A 41 -4.04 6.18 -11.18
CA GLU A 41 -4.37 4.77 -11.38
C GLU A 41 -5.37 4.56 -12.53
N GLY A 42 -6.14 5.60 -12.85
CA GLY A 42 -7.15 5.55 -13.89
C GLY A 42 -8.50 6.15 -13.48
N TRP A 43 -9.52 5.89 -14.28
CA TRP A 43 -10.86 6.46 -14.10
C TRP A 43 -11.96 5.51 -14.55
N TRP A 44 -13.15 5.71 -14.01
CA TRP A 44 -14.38 5.13 -14.53
C TRP A 44 -15.51 6.16 -14.61
N GLN A 45 -16.54 5.87 -15.41
CA GLN A 45 -17.74 6.68 -15.47
C GLN A 45 -18.76 6.21 -14.43
N ASN A 46 -19.36 7.15 -13.71
CA ASN A 46 -20.43 6.90 -12.77
C ASN A 46 -21.79 6.87 -13.49
N ASP A 47 -22.82 6.27 -12.87
CA ASP A 47 -24.17 6.16 -13.45
C ASP A 47 -24.84 7.50 -13.74
N ASP A 48 -24.46 8.56 -13.03
CA ASP A 48 -24.96 9.92 -13.25
C ASP A 48 -24.19 10.71 -14.32
N GLY A 49 -23.28 10.05 -15.05
CA GLY A 49 -22.47 10.64 -16.11
C GLY A 49 -21.22 11.37 -15.65
N SER A 50 -21.03 11.58 -14.35
CA SER A 50 -19.77 12.09 -13.79
C SER A 50 -18.67 11.03 -13.88
N TYR A 51 -17.42 11.42 -13.54
CA TYR A 51 -16.30 10.48 -13.54
C TYR A 51 -15.63 10.44 -12.18
N THR A 52 -15.05 9.30 -11.87
CA THR A 52 -14.20 9.09 -10.68
C THR A 52 -12.79 8.82 -11.13
N LEU A 53 -11.85 9.65 -10.70
CA LEU A 53 -10.42 9.49 -10.91
C LEU A 53 -9.79 8.85 -9.67
N PHE A 54 -8.94 7.85 -9.87
CA PHE A 54 -8.29 7.09 -8.80
C PHE A 54 -6.82 7.45 -8.71
N PHE A 55 -6.36 7.62 -7.49
CA PHE A 55 -4.97 7.94 -7.20
C PHE A 55 -4.41 7.02 -6.12
N GLY A 56 -3.12 6.78 -6.23
CA GLY A 56 -2.30 6.09 -5.26
C GLY A 56 -0.91 6.70 -5.24
N TYR A 57 0.05 6.00 -4.67
CA TYR A 57 1.45 6.47 -4.66
C TYR A 57 2.43 5.31 -4.53
N MET A 58 3.70 5.60 -4.81
CA MET A 58 4.84 4.77 -4.49
C MET A 58 5.80 5.53 -3.57
N ASN A 59 5.89 5.12 -2.31
CA ASN A 59 6.98 5.54 -1.44
C ASN A 59 8.16 4.60 -1.69
N SER A 60 9.27 5.12 -2.21
CA SER A 60 10.43 4.32 -2.59
C SER A 60 11.24 3.79 -1.40
N ASN A 61 10.91 4.23 -0.19
CA ASN A 61 11.47 3.73 1.05
C ASN A 61 10.83 2.41 1.50
N TRP A 62 11.59 1.60 2.24
CA TRP A 62 11.09 0.37 2.86
C TRP A 62 10.67 0.55 4.31
N GLU A 63 11.18 1.58 4.98
CA GLU A 63 10.98 1.79 6.42
C GLU A 63 10.59 3.24 6.75
N GLU A 64 10.88 4.20 5.87
CA GLU A 64 10.56 5.59 6.13
C GLU A 64 9.10 5.88 5.77
N GLU A 65 8.37 6.34 6.75
CA GLU A 65 7.06 6.95 6.61
C GLU A 65 7.22 8.46 6.58
N LEU A 66 6.49 9.13 5.71
CA LEU A 66 6.63 10.57 5.47
C LEU A 66 5.32 11.28 5.73
N ASP A 67 5.41 12.47 6.35
CA ASP A 67 4.28 13.35 6.59
C ASP A 67 4.43 14.61 5.76
N VAL A 68 3.47 14.89 4.88
CA VAL A 68 3.41 16.09 4.05
C VAL A 68 2.01 16.71 4.14
N SER A 69 1.91 17.83 4.80
CA SER A 69 0.65 18.54 4.96
C SER A 69 0.11 19.05 3.63
N ILE A 70 -1.22 19.18 3.53
CA ILE A 70 -1.85 19.85 2.39
C ILE A 70 -1.32 21.28 2.27
N GLY A 71 -0.90 21.65 1.07
CA GLY A 71 -0.31 22.96 0.77
C GLY A 71 0.61 22.88 -0.45
N THR A 72 1.63 23.73 -0.51
CA THR A 72 2.53 23.82 -1.66
C THR A 72 3.27 22.54 -1.99
N GLU A 73 3.54 21.70 -0.99
CA GLU A 73 4.27 20.44 -1.15
C GLU A 73 3.36 19.21 -1.35
N ASN A 74 2.04 19.37 -1.14
CA ASN A 74 1.05 18.31 -1.34
C ASN A 74 -0.28 18.94 -1.76
N ASN A 75 -0.49 19.09 -3.05
CA ASN A 75 -1.67 19.74 -3.60
C ASN A 75 -2.16 19.05 -4.87
N ILE A 76 -3.45 19.23 -5.14
CA ILE A 76 -4.07 18.80 -6.41
C ILE A 76 -4.74 20.01 -7.03
N GLU A 77 -4.43 20.30 -8.28
CA GLU A 77 -4.98 21.43 -9.03
C GLU A 77 -5.53 20.95 -10.40
N PRO A 78 -6.54 21.61 -10.94
CA PRO A 78 -7.27 22.78 -10.44
C PRO A 78 -8.33 22.43 -9.38
N GLY A 79 -8.88 23.45 -8.73
CA GLY A 79 -10.02 23.33 -7.80
C GLY A 79 -9.65 23.50 -6.32
N GLY A 80 -8.38 23.79 -6.03
CA GLY A 80 -7.85 24.01 -4.69
C GLY A 80 -6.95 22.87 -4.23
N PRO A 81 -6.16 23.07 -3.18
CA PRO A 81 -5.09 22.16 -2.84
C PRO A 81 -5.56 20.82 -2.24
N ASP A 82 -6.76 20.76 -1.67
CA ASP A 82 -7.29 19.58 -0.96
C ASP A 82 -8.44 18.90 -1.74
N HIS A 83 -8.16 17.74 -2.29
CA HIS A 83 -9.13 16.84 -2.94
C HIS A 83 -9.29 15.51 -2.19
N GLY A 84 -8.90 15.46 -0.93
CA GLY A 84 -9.01 14.25 -0.13
C GLY A 84 -7.76 13.38 -0.10
N GLN A 85 -6.63 13.82 -0.66
CA GLN A 85 -5.36 13.09 -0.65
C GLN A 85 -4.81 12.88 0.77
N PRO A 86 -3.94 11.87 0.99
CA PRO A 86 -3.31 11.64 2.29
C PRO A 86 -2.32 12.75 2.66
N THR A 87 -2.01 12.85 3.95
CA THR A 87 -0.85 13.60 4.44
C THR A 87 0.20 12.69 5.10
N HIS A 88 -0.13 11.42 5.29
CA HIS A 88 0.80 10.41 5.77
C HIS A 88 1.04 9.35 4.68
N PHE A 89 2.30 9.00 4.45
CA PHE A 89 2.74 8.14 3.35
C PHE A 89 3.48 6.92 3.88
N TYR A 90 2.79 5.80 3.96
CA TYR A 90 3.36 4.50 4.29
C TYR A 90 4.35 4.03 3.23
N PRO A 91 5.27 3.11 3.56
CA PRO A 91 6.21 2.55 2.60
C PRO A 91 5.54 1.91 1.38
N ARG A 92 6.30 1.82 0.31
CA ARG A 92 6.03 1.09 -0.93
C ARG A 92 4.76 1.53 -1.65
N ARG A 93 4.20 0.62 -2.45
CA ARG A 93 3.07 0.91 -3.35
C ARG A 93 1.75 0.86 -2.59
N ASN A 94 0.99 1.94 -2.64
CA ASN A 94 -0.36 2.06 -2.09
C ASN A 94 -1.29 2.46 -3.24
N MET A 95 -1.95 1.46 -3.85
CA MET A 95 -2.79 1.64 -5.03
C MET A 95 -4.23 2.00 -4.66
N PHE A 96 -4.92 2.73 -5.54
CA PHE A 96 -6.35 3.06 -5.42
C PHE A 96 -6.71 3.68 -4.06
N LEU A 97 -5.77 4.44 -3.48
CA LEU A 97 -5.86 4.90 -2.10
C LEU A 97 -6.97 5.94 -1.88
N PHE A 98 -7.18 6.83 -2.84
CA PHE A 98 -8.26 7.81 -2.80
C PHE A 98 -8.84 8.11 -4.17
N ARG A 99 -9.98 8.76 -4.17
CA ARG A 99 -10.77 9.04 -5.36
C ARG A 99 -11.14 10.50 -5.41
N VAL A 100 -11.11 11.07 -6.60
CA VAL A 100 -11.59 12.42 -6.86
C VAL A 100 -12.70 12.34 -7.91
N ARG A 101 -13.87 12.87 -7.55
CA ARG A 101 -15.00 12.95 -8.49
C ARG A 101 -14.88 14.22 -9.30
N VAL A 102 -15.05 14.10 -10.61
CA VAL A 102 -15.07 15.20 -11.55
C VAL A 102 -16.39 15.21 -12.35
N PRO A 103 -16.87 16.38 -12.80
CA PRO A 103 -18.16 16.49 -13.45
C PRO A 103 -18.16 15.83 -14.87
N ALA A 104 -19.36 15.64 -15.42
CA ALA A 104 -19.55 15.03 -16.74
C ALA A 104 -18.88 15.82 -17.89
N ASP A 105 -18.76 17.12 -17.75
CA ASP A 105 -18.12 18.04 -18.70
C ASP A 105 -16.61 18.26 -18.43
N PHE A 106 -15.97 17.37 -17.67
CA PHE A 106 -14.53 17.46 -17.37
C PHE A 106 -13.66 17.47 -18.64
N GLY A 107 -14.04 16.71 -19.66
CA GLY A 107 -13.42 16.74 -20.99
C GLY A 107 -11.92 16.43 -20.97
N ASP A 108 -11.14 17.27 -21.65
CA ASP A 108 -9.68 17.14 -21.79
C ASP A 108 -8.88 17.78 -20.63
N GLN A 109 -9.55 18.14 -19.55
CA GLN A 109 -8.88 18.69 -18.37
C GLN A 109 -8.05 17.63 -17.65
N GLU A 110 -7.11 18.09 -16.85
CA GLU A 110 -6.29 17.23 -15.99
C GLU A 110 -6.35 17.72 -14.54
N LEU A 111 -6.40 16.77 -13.60
CA LEU A 111 -6.08 17.02 -12.20
C LEU A 111 -4.61 16.64 -11.98
N VAL A 112 -3.81 17.58 -11.50
CA VAL A 112 -2.38 17.36 -11.28
C VAL A 112 -2.11 17.29 -9.79
N TRP A 113 -1.79 16.09 -9.29
CA TRP A 113 -1.31 15.91 -7.94
C TRP A 113 0.20 16.16 -7.89
N THR A 114 0.60 17.22 -7.19
CA THR A 114 1.99 17.58 -6.95
C THR A 114 2.37 17.18 -5.53
N LEU A 115 3.47 16.46 -5.38
CA LEU A 115 4.00 16.01 -4.11
C LEU A 115 5.50 16.25 -4.04
N THR A 116 5.96 16.95 -3.01
CA THR A 116 7.38 17.21 -2.76
C THR A 116 7.81 16.50 -1.48
N THR A 117 8.76 15.58 -1.61
CA THR A 117 9.31 14.81 -0.48
C THR A 117 10.82 14.64 -0.65
N ASN A 118 11.57 14.72 0.44
CA ASN A 118 13.04 14.57 0.44
C ASN A 118 13.73 15.40 -0.66
N GLY A 119 13.25 16.64 -0.89
CA GLY A 119 13.80 17.58 -1.88
C GLY A 119 13.48 17.28 -3.34
N ARG A 120 12.59 16.31 -3.63
CA ARG A 120 12.14 15.98 -4.98
C ARG A 120 10.65 16.24 -5.13
N THR A 121 10.29 16.90 -6.23
CA THR A 121 8.90 17.14 -6.61
C THR A 121 8.51 16.17 -7.73
N GLU A 122 7.48 15.40 -7.47
CA GLU A 122 6.89 14.44 -8.41
C GLU A 122 5.43 14.82 -8.69
N ARG A 123 4.90 14.44 -9.86
CA ARG A 123 3.53 14.76 -10.26
C ARG A 123 2.84 13.56 -10.89
N ALA A 124 1.54 13.45 -10.61
CA ALA A 124 0.62 12.54 -11.29
C ALA A 124 -0.46 13.35 -12.01
N TYR A 125 -0.79 12.96 -13.23
CA TYR A 125 -1.72 13.66 -14.11
C TYR A 125 -2.97 12.81 -14.32
N GLY A 126 -4.07 13.18 -13.67
CA GLY A 126 -5.35 12.48 -13.79
C GLY A 126 -6.17 13.05 -14.95
N SER A 127 -6.52 12.22 -15.92
CA SER A 127 -7.26 12.61 -17.13
C SER A 127 -8.22 11.51 -17.58
N LEU A 128 -9.15 11.82 -18.48
CA LEU A 128 -10.10 10.86 -19.03
C LEU A 128 -9.58 10.15 -20.30
N ARG A 129 -8.27 10.02 -20.45
CA ARG A 129 -7.70 9.26 -21.58
C ARG A 129 -8.11 7.79 -21.47
N THR A 130 -8.50 7.23 -22.62
CA THR A 130 -9.00 5.84 -22.71
C THR A 130 -8.01 4.79 -22.27
N ASP A 131 -6.70 5.09 -22.36
CA ASP A 131 -5.62 4.21 -21.87
C ASP A 131 -5.70 3.95 -20.36
N TYR A 132 -6.41 4.81 -19.62
CA TYR A 132 -6.59 4.75 -18.18
C TYR A 132 -8.02 4.35 -17.76
N LEU A 133 -8.84 3.89 -18.70
CA LEU A 133 -10.19 3.42 -18.38
C LEU A 133 -10.12 2.17 -17.49
N LEU A 134 -10.79 2.21 -16.35
CA LEU A 134 -10.85 1.14 -15.38
C LEU A 134 -12.17 0.39 -15.43
N ASP A 135 -12.09 -0.89 -15.15
CA ASP A 135 -13.18 -1.73 -14.70
C ASP A 135 -12.75 -2.57 -13.47
N ARG A 136 -13.67 -3.29 -12.87
CA ARG A 136 -13.39 -4.12 -11.69
C ARG A 136 -12.31 -5.17 -11.95
N GLN A 137 -12.29 -5.73 -13.16
CA GLN A 137 -11.31 -6.75 -13.53
C GLN A 137 -9.90 -6.15 -13.67
N THR A 138 -9.80 -4.95 -14.24
CA THR A 138 -8.54 -4.21 -14.36
C THR A 138 -8.01 -3.87 -12.97
N ILE A 139 -8.85 -3.34 -12.08
CA ILE A 139 -8.46 -3.04 -10.70
C ILE A 139 -7.96 -4.30 -9.98
N ALA A 140 -8.69 -5.42 -10.07
CA ALA A 140 -8.29 -6.68 -9.46
C ALA A 140 -6.95 -7.19 -10.00
N THR A 141 -6.69 -7.01 -11.29
CA THR A 141 -5.42 -7.40 -11.93
C THR A 141 -4.28 -6.54 -11.43
N GLU A 142 -4.45 -5.22 -11.38
CA GLU A 142 -3.44 -4.28 -10.87
C GLU A 142 -3.16 -4.50 -9.39
N MET A 143 -4.17 -4.86 -8.60
CA MET A 143 -4.01 -5.24 -7.20
C MET A 143 -3.25 -6.57 -7.01
N GLY A 144 -2.97 -7.29 -8.08
CA GLY A 144 -2.26 -8.57 -8.04
C GLY A 144 -3.11 -9.72 -7.50
N THR A 145 -4.43 -9.61 -7.57
CA THR A 145 -5.38 -10.62 -7.11
C THR A 145 -5.11 -11.96 -7.78
N ASN A 146 -5.15 -13.03 -6.99
CA ASN A 146 -4.90 -14.39 -7.48
C ASN A 146 -3.68 -14.49 -8.43
N PHE A 147 -2.62 -13.70 -8.15
CA PHE A 147 -1.39 -13.64 -8.94
C PHE A 147 -1.59 -13.18 -10.40
N GLY A 148 -2.56 -12.29 -10.64
CA GLY A 148 -2.90 -11.79 -11.97
C GLY A 148 -3.64 -12.80 -12.86
N ARG A 149 -4.08 -13.93 -12.32
CA ARG A 149 -4.92 -14.89 -13.06
C ARG A 149 -6.35 -14.41 -13.06
N VAL A 150 -6.77 -13.86 -14.18
CA VAL A 150 -8.13 -13.36 -14.39
C VAL A 150 -9.17 -14.48 -14.24
N ARG A 151 -10.28 -14.17 -13.56
CA ARG A 151 -11.45 -15.04 -13.39
C ARG A 151 -12.72 -14.30 -13.78
N ASP A 152 -13.70 -14.99 -14.32
CA ASP A 152 -14.97 -14.39 -14.72
C ASP A 152 -15.73 -13.76 -13.54
N GLU A 153 -15.60 -14.31 -12.34
CA GLU A 153 -16.22 -13.79 -11.12
C GLU A 153 -15.77 -12.37 -10.76
N TRP A 154 -14.60 -11.90 -11.22
CA TRP A 154 -14.12 -10.54 -10.95
C TRP A 154 -14.98 -9.46 -11.59
N ARG A 155 -15.73 -9.80 -12.65
CA ARG A 155 -16.67 -8.88 -13.29
C ARG A 155 -17.90 -8.56 -12.45
N THR A 156 -18.25 -9.50 -11.59
CA THR A 156 -19.42 -9.42 -10.70
C THR A 156 -19.04 -9.31 -9.22
N ASN A 157 -17.75 -9.17 -8.94
CA ASN A 157 -17.26 -8.92 -7.59
C ASN A 157 -17.68 -7.52 -7.14
N GLU A 158 -18.30 -7.42 -5.98
CA GLU A 158 -18.61 -6.14 -5.34
C GLU A 158 -17.52 -5.82 -4.30
N PRO A 159 -17.13 -4.53 -4.16
CA PRO A 159 -16.22 -4.16 -3.08
C PRO A 159 -16.87 -4.45 -1.72
N PRO A 160 -16.08 -4.80 -0.69
CA PRO A 160 -16.64 -5.04 0.65
C PRO A 160 -17.51 -3.87 1.14
N ASN A 161 -18.60 -4.18 1.81
CA ASN A 161 -19.35 -3.18 2.55
C ASN A 161 -18.54 -2.77 3.79
N LEU A 162 -18.55 -1.49 4.11
CA LEU A 162 -17.80 -0.94 5.24
C LEU A 162 -18.60 0.20 5.87
N ASN A 163 -18.78 0.14 7.19
CA ASN A 163 -19.42 1.19 7.96
C ASN A 163 -18.68 1.41 9.28
N ILE A 164 -18.30 2.64 9.58
CA ILE A 164 -17.84 3.02 10.93
C ILE A 164 -19.06 3.21 11.83
N ALA A 165 -19.00 2.77 13.08
CA ALA A 165 -20.11 2.92 14.02
C ALA A 165 -20.53 4.40 14.15
N ILE A 166 -21.83 4.65 14.07
CA ILE A 166 -22.42 6.00 14.01
C ILE A 166 -22.12 6.81 15.29
N ASP A 167 -22.14 6.14 16.43
CA ASP A 167 -21.86 6.70 17.76
C ASP A 167 -20.38 6.75 18.13
N GLN A 168 -19.51 6.49 17.14
CA GLN A 168 -18.06 6.51 17.33
C GLN A 168 -17.58 7.86 17.88
N PRO A 169 -16.91 7.91 19.04
CA PRO A 169 -16.36 9.14 19.59
C PRO A 169 -15.38 9.81 18.62
N ARG A 170 -15.49 11.13 18.47
CA ARG A 170 -14.62 11.92 17.60
C ARG A 170 -13.65 12.82 18.39
N ARG A 171 -13.68 12.74 19.72
CA ARG A 171 -12.80 13.45 20.63
C ARG A 171 -12.30 12.51 21.70
N VAL A 172 -11.03 12.66 22.06
CA VAL A 172 -10.36 11.88 23.10
C VAL A 172 -9.34 12.75 23.81
N GLN A 173 -9.08 12.49 25.08
CA GLN A 173 -7.99 13.13 25.79
C GLN A 173 -6.67 12.44 25.47
N LEU A 174 -5.59 13.20 25.57
CA LEU A 174 -4.24 12.70 25.33
C LEU A 174 -3.92 11.51 26.24
N GLY A 175 -3.47 10.42 25.66
CA GLY A 175 -3.11 9.18 26.37
C GLY A 175 -4.29 8.27 26.72
N GLU A 176 -5.53 8.75 26.61
CA GLU A 176 -6.72 7.91 26.79
C GLU A 176 -6.91 6.98 25.58
N PRO A 177 -7.25 5.69 25.80
CA PRO A 177 -7.56 4.77 24.72
C PRO A 177 -8.93 5.10 24.11
N LEU A 178 -8.97 5.20 22.79
CA LEU A 178 -10.18 5.34 21.98
C LEU A 178 -10.52 4.00 21.35
N THR A 179 -11.69 3.44 21.65
CA THR A 179 -12.18 2.25 20.96
C THR A 179 -12.75 2.62 19.62
N LEU A 180 -12.16 2.09 18.56
CA LEU A 180 -12.61 2.22 17.18
C LEU A 180 -13.44 1.00 16.80
N VAL A 181 -14.63 1.22 16.28
CA VAL A 181 -15.54 0.15 15.86
C VAL A 181 -15.95 0.36 14.40
N ALA A 182 -15.77 -0.66 13.60
CA ALA A 182 -16.26 -0.71 12.23
C ALA A 182 -16.92 -2.07 11.95
N PHE A 183 -17.82 -2.09 10.98
CA PHE A 183 -18.45 -3.30 10.47
C PHE A 183 -18.04 -3.48 9.02
N ALA A 184 -17.63 -4.70 8.66
CA ALA A 184 -17.30 -5.04 7.29
C ALA A 184 -17.86 -6.42 6.96
N ASP A 185 -18.47 -6.53 5.80
CA ASP A 185 -18.91 -7.77 5.18
C ASP A 185 -18.61 -7.79 3.69
N ASP A 186 -18.72 -8.94 3.05
CA ASP A 186 -18.31 -9.17 1.68
C ASP A 186 -19.22 -10.17 0.97
N ASP A 187 -19.33 -10.10 -0.36
CA ASP A 187 -20.14 -11.02 -1.18
C ASP A 187 -19.47 -12.41 -1.35
N GLY A 188 -18.28 -12.62 -0.77
CA GLY A 188 -17.51 -13.85 -0.84
C GLY A 188 -16.72 -14.02 -2.15
N LYS A 189 -16.58 -12.95 -2.93
CA LYS A 189 -15.74 -12.91 -4.13
C LYS A 189 -14.56 -11.96 -3.93
N PRO A 190 -13.42 -12.20 -4.64
CA PRO A 190 -13.16 -13.41 -5.41
C PRO A 190 -13.14 -14.66 -4.53
N SER A 191 -13.71 -15.74 -5.05
CA SER A 191 -13.74 -16.99 -4.30
C SER A 191 -12.34 -17.56 -4.14
N GLY A 192 -12.04 -18.02 -2.95
CA GLY A 192 -10.78 -18.67 -2.64
C GLY A 192 -10.60 -18.75 -1.14
N ASN A 193 -10.46 -19.96 -0.63
CA ASN A 193 -10.06 -20.13 0.76
C ASN A 193 -8.55 -19.90 0.85
N TYR A 194 -8.12 -18.77 1.39
CA TYR A 194 -6.78 -18.70 1.91
C TYR A 194 -6.73 -19.58 3.17
N SER A 195 -6.34 -20.82 2.96
CA SER A 195 -5.89 -21.65 4.07
C SER A 195 -4.39 -21.43 4.20
N PRO A 196 -3.88 -21.01 5.37
CA PRO A 196 -2.45 -21.05 5.59
C PRO A 196 -1.95 -22.46 5.27
N PRO A 197 -0.81 -22.59 4.59
CA PRO A 197 -0.31 -23.93 4.23
C PRO A 197 -0.17 -24.76 5.49
N ALA A 198 -0.74 -25.96 5.47
CA ALA A 198 -0.60 -26.88 6.59
C ALA A 198 0.89 -27.25 6.78
N VAL A 199 1.36 -27.16 8.02
CA VAL A 199 2.69 -27.66 8.38
C VAL A 199 2.60 -29.17 8.49
N GLU A 200 3.13 -29.89 7.50
CA GLU A 200 3.21 -31.34 7.55
C GLU A 200 4.35 -31.78 8.47
N PRO A 201 4.09 -32.69 9.42
CA PRO A 201 5.17 -33.22 10.26
C PRO A 201 6.34 -33.80 9.44
N GLY A 202 7.55 -33.36 9.74
CA GLY A 202 8.77 -33.84 9.05
C GLY A 202 9.08 -33.13 7.73
N LYS A 203 8.25 -32.23 7.25
CA LYS A 203 8.57 -31.37 6.10
C LYS A 203 8.96 -29.97 6.57
N PRO A 204 9.83 -29.25 5.82
CA PRO A 204 10.09 -27.84 6.10
C PRO A 204 8.77 -27.05 6.07
N HIS A 205 8.65 -26.10 7.00
CA HIS A 205 7.52 -25.17 6.98
C HIS A 205 7.42 -24.48 5.61
N PRO A 206 6.23 -24.25 5.04
CA PRO A 206 6.05 -23.61 3.74
C PRO A 206 6.75 -22.26 3.59
N ALA A 207 6.95 -21.54 4.70
CA ALA A 207 7.75 -20.31 4.72
C ALA A 207 9.21 -20.52 4.28
N TYR A 208 9.73 -21.76 4.33
CA TYR A 208 11.07 -22.10 3.84
C TYR A 208 11.12 -22.37 2.33
N SER A 209 9.97 -22.50 1.68
CA SER A 209 9.93 -22.66 0.22
C SER A 209 10.29 -21.33 -0.42
N PRO A 210 11.20 -21.33 -1.42
CA PRO A 210 11.45 -20.11 -2.20
C PRO A 210 10.14 -19.58 -2.75
N PRO A 211 9.92 -18.26 -2.79
CA PRO A 211 8.72 -17.71 -3.38
C PRO A 211 8.63 -18.19 -4.84
N SER A 212 7.57 -18.93 -5.13
CA SER A 212 7.33 -19.45 -6.49
C SER A 212 6.95 -18.35 -7.47
N GLN A 213 6.82 -17.10 -7.00
CA GLN A 213 6.32 -15.97 -7.76
C GLN A 213 7.06 -14.69 -7.43
N ILE A 214 7.40 -13.94 -8.48
CA ILE A 214 8.09 -12.65 -8.38
C ILE A 214 7.11 -11.55 -7.97
N VAL A 215 5.83 -11.67 -8.35
CA VAL A 215 4.77 -10.72 -8.00
C VAL A 215 4.09 -11.20 -6.73
N PRO A 216 4.05 -10.38 -5.68
CA PRO A 216 3.33 -10.72 -4.46
C PRO A 216 1.86 -10.90 -4.78
N GLY A 217 1.31 -12.04 -4.43
CA GLY A 217 -0.12 -12.28 -4.56
C GLY A 217 -0.91 -11.53 -3.50
N ASN A 218 -2.09 -11.09 -3.88
CA ASN A 218 -3.09 -10.57 -2.98
C ASN A 218 -4.14 -11.69 -2.78
N PRO A 219 -4.07 -12.45 -1.67
CA PRO A 219 -4.95 -13.59 -1.49
C PRO A 219 -6.41 -13.14 -1.37
N PRO A 220 -7.37 -13.87 -1.97
CA PRO A 220 -8.79 -13.63 -1.77
C PRO A 220 -9.18 -13.74 -0.29
N GLY A 221 -10.15 -12.94 0.11
CA GLY A 221 -10.76 -12.98 1.44
C GLY A 221 -10.79 -11.63 2.13
N LEU A 222 -11.87 -11.42 2.86
CA LEU A 222 -12.11 -10.19 3.60
C LEU A 222 -11.02 -9.96 4.64
N ARG A 223 -10.48 -8.75 4.61
CA ARG A 223 -9.49 -8.23 5.56
C ARG A 223 -9.83 -6.80 5.91
N PHE A 224 -9.41 -6.40 7.09
CA PHE A 224 -9.70 -5.08 7.61
C PHE A 224 -8.46 -4.47 8.28
N SER A 225 -8.31 -3.15 8.18
CA SER A 225 -7.28 -2.39 8.89
C SER A 225 -7.74 -0.98 9.20
N TRP A 226 -7.29 -0.45 10.33
CA TRP A 226 -7.22 0.98 10.57
C TRP A 226 -5.83 1.51 10.21
N ILE A 227 -5.78 2.64 9.53
CA ILE A 227 -4.53 3.34 9.21
C ILE A 227 -4.64 4.81 9.59
N VAL A 228 -3.50 5.46 9.80
CA VAL A 228 -3.43 6.92 9.87
C VAL A 228 -3.39 7.45 8.45
N TYR A 229 -4.42 8.16 8.06
CA TYR A 229 -4.55 8.73 6.72
C TYR A 229 -4.04 10.16 6.65
N ARG A 230 -4.35 10.95 7.70
CA ARG A 230 -3.83 12.29 7.89
C ARG A 230 -3.38 12.49 9.33
N GLY A 231 -2.28 13.18 9.51
CA GLY A 231 -1.56 13.34 10.77
C GLY A 231 -0.35 12.44 10.84
N ASN A 232 0.46 12.57 11.87
CA ASN A 232 1.69 11.80 12.03
C ASN A 232 1.39 10.44 12.69
N ALA A 233 1.62 9.34 11.96
CA ALA A 233 1.33 7.99 12.43
C ALA A 233 2.22 7.57 13.62
N SER A 234 3.41 8.13 13.77
CA SER A 234 4.27 7.84 14.94
C SER A 234 3.65 8.28 16.28
N HIS A 235 2.62 9.10 16.22
CA HIS A 235 1.87 9.54 17.40
C HIS A 235 0.64 8.68 17.70
N VAL A 236 0.36 7.67 16.88
CA VAL A 236 -0.83 6.81 17.02
C VAL A 236 -0.37 5.36 17.22
N THR A 237 -0.88 4.73 18.24
CA THR A 237 -0.63 3.31 18.51
C THR A 237 -1.96 2.56 18.46
N PHE A 238 -2.02 1.52 17.64
CA PHE A 238 -3.16 0.62 17.59
C PHE A 238 -2.88 -0.66 18.40
N ASN A 239 -3.85 -1.04 19.19
CA ASN A 239 -3.91 -2.32 19.89
C ASN A 239 -5.24 -3.01 19.48
N VAL A 240 -5.20 -3.99 18.67
CA VAL A 240 -4.15 -4.86 18.09
C VAL A 240 -3.36 -4.15 16.99
N PRO A 241 -2.09 -4.57 16.70
CA PRO A 241 -1.34 -4.08 15.56
C PRO A 241 -2.10 -4.31 14.25
N GLN A 242 -2.10 -3.32 13.38
CA GLN A 242 -2.87 -3.37 12.13
C GLN A 242 -2.07 -4.00 10.99
N LEU A 243 -2.80 -4.55 10.01
CA LEU A 243 -2.19 -5.08 8.80
C LEU A 243 -1.51 -3.95 8.01
N LYS A 244 -0.38 -4.26 7.39
CA LYS A 244 0.29 -3.34 6.48
C LYS A 244 -0.56 -3.10 5.23
N THR A 245 -0.59 -1.88 4.76
CA THR A 245 -1.28 -1.50 3.50
C THR A 245 -0.46 -1.87 2.26
N TRP A 246 0.80 -2.27 2.42
CA TRP A 246 1.70 -2.67 1.34
C TRP A 246 2.27 -4.06 1.56
N GLN A 247 2.76 -4.67 0.49
CA GLN A 247 3.44 -5.96 0.54
C GLN A 247 4.95 -5.77 0.65
N ASP A 248 5.58 -6.48 1.59
CA ASP A 248 7.02 -6.51 1.73
C ASP A 248 7.59 -7.65 0.88
N THR A 249 8.24 -7.29 -0.23
CA THR A 249 8.82 -8.23 -1.20
C THR A 249 10.32 -8.39 -1.06
N ARG A 250 10.92 -7.85 -0.02
CA ARG A 250 12.35 -8.02 0.25
C ARG A 250 12.67 -9.48 0.52
N VAL A 251 13.88 -9.91 0.11
CA VAL A 251 14.32 -11.31 0.26
C VAL A 251 14.22 -11.79 1.70
N TYR A 252 14.56 -10.95 2.66
CA TYR A 252 14.52 -11.33 4.08
C TYR A 252 13.10 -11.35 4.67
N SER A 253 12.13 -10.69 4.08
CA SER A 253 10.74 -10.79 4.53
C SER A 253 10.12 -12.15 4.19
N ASN A 254 10.71 -12.87 3.24
CA ASN A 254 10.41 -14.26 2.91
C ASN A 254 11.43 -15.23 3.54
N SER A 255 12.17 -14.77 4.54
CA SER A 255 13.13 -15.61 5.27
C SER A 255 12.41 -16.73 6.00
N PRO A 256 13.07 -17.89 6.17
CA PRO A 256 12.57 -19.00 7.00
C PRO A 256 12.20 -18.60 8.43
N TRP A 257 12.78 -17.53 8.95
CA TRP A 257 12.50 -17.00 10.29
C TRP A 257 11.43 -15.91 10.30
N SER A 258 10.93 -15.48 9.14
CA SER A 258 9.80 -14.55 9.08
C SER A 258 8.50 -15.31 9.28
N PRO A 259 7.61 -14.86 10.17
CA PRO A 259 6.30 -15.49 10.28
C PRO A 259 5.55 -15.36 8.95
N PRO A 260 4.84 -16.41 8.53
CA PRO A 260 4.01 -16.34 7.33
C PRO A 260 2.93 -15.27 7.51
N TYR A 261 2.56 -14.61 6.42
CA TYR A 261 1.43 -13.70 6.42
C TYR A 261 0.13 -14.50 6.59
N ILE A 262 -0.55 -14.28 7.68
CA ILE A 262 -1.84 -14.94 8.00
C ILE A 262 -2.90 -13.86 8.03
N LEU A 263 -3.95 -14.03 7.21
CA LEU A 263 -5.13 -13.18 7.31
C LEU A 263 -5.80 -13.43 8.67
N PRO A 264 -6.15 -12.36 9.42
CA PRO A 264 -6.95 -12.52 10.62
C PRO A 264 -8.30 -13.18 10.28
N SER A 265 -8.82 -13.95 11.22
CA SER A 265 -10.18 -14.48 11.09
C SER A 265 -11.19 -13.33 11.04
N VAL A 266 -12.11 -13.40 10.10
CA VAL A 266 -13.24 -12.46 10.04
C VAL A 266 -14.12 -12.67 11.26
N PRO A 267 -14.45 -11.63 12.04
CA PRO A 267 -15.39 -11.75 13.14
C PRO A 267 -16.77 -12.24 12.66
N ILE A 268 -17.41 -13.12 13.43
CA ILE A 268 -18.67 -13.76 13.03
C ILE A 268 -19.79 -12.73 12.78
N ASP A 269 -19.77 -11.62 13.52
CA ASP A 269 -20.72 -10.51 13.39
C ASP A 269 -20.25 -9.38 12.47
N GLY A 270 -19.11 -9.58 11.78
CA GLY A 270 -18.49 -8.56 10.94
C GLY A 270 -17.97 -7.34 11.71
N LYS A 271 -17.97 -7.37 13.06
CA LYS A 271 -17.55 -6.27 13.91
C LYS A 271 -16.04 -6.30 14.16
N TRP A 272 -15.37 -5.24 13.76
CA TRP A 272 -13.93 -5.03 13.98
C TRP A 272 -13.74 -3.97 15.05
N GLU A 273 -13.08 -4.34 16.14
CA GLU A 273 -12.83 -3.46 17.28
C GLU A 273 -11.32 -3.35 17.54
N VAL A 274 -10.83 -2.10 17.65
CA VAL A 274 -9.42 -1.77 17.82
C VAL A 274 -9.31 -0.60 18.80
N GLN A 275 -8.33 -0.62 19.67
CA GLN A 275 -8.00 0.54 20.49
C GLN A 275 -6.93 1.39 19.85
N ALA A 276 -7.15 2.70 19.77
CA ALA A 276 -6.18 3.68 19.36
C ALA A 276 -5.79 4.60 20.53
N THR A 277 -4.50 4.84 20.71
CA THR A 277 -3.96 5.76 21.71
C THR A 277 -3.09 6.80 21.00
N PHE A 278 -3.17 8.05 21.46
CA PHE A 278 -2.48 9.18 20.85
C PHE A 278 -1.46 9.75 21.83
N SER A 279 -0.23 10.01 21.35
CA SER A 279 0.87 10.55 22.15
C SER A 279 1.05 12.07 22.02
N LYS A 280 0.31 12.70 21.08
CA LYS A 280 0.29 14.16 20.92
C LYS A 280 -1.11 14.68 20.62
N PRO A 281 -1.46 15.89 21.12
CA PRO A 281 -2.72 16.53 20.77
C PRO A 281 -2.71 16.97 19.31
N GLY A 282 -3.88 17.03 18.69
CA GLY A 282 -4.03 17.43 17.28
C GLY A 282 -5.25 16.82 16.62
N THR A 283 -5.38 17.05 15.33
CA THR A 283 -6.43 16.45 14.52
C THR A 283 -5.82 15.35 13.66
N TYR A 284 -6.39 14.17 13.75
CA TYR A 284 -5.99 12.97 12.98
C TYR A 284 -7.16 12.52 12.13
N VAL A 285 -6.88 12.05 10.92
CA VAL A 285 -7.85 11.30 10.13
C VAL A 285 -7.40 9.84 10.14
N LEU A 286 -8.14 9.00 10.82
CA LEU A 286 -7.99 7.56 10.75
C LEU A 286 -8.85 7.05 9.61
N ARG A 287 -8.36 6.07 8.87
CA ARG A 287 -9.11 5.44 7.78
C ARG A 287 -9.31 3.96 8.09
N ALA A 288 -10.56 3.56 8.09
CA ALA A 288 -10.95 2.16 8.01
C ALA A 288 -10.79 1.70 6.55
N VAL A 289 -10.19 0.55 6.33
CA VAL A 289 -9.99 -0.05 5.01
C VAL A 289 -10.43 -1.50 5.07
N ALA A 290 -11.41 -1.87 4.27
CA ALA A 290 -11.83 -3.24 4.03
C ALA A 290 -11.46 -3.65 2.60
N GLY A 291 -10.94 -4.86 2.43
CA GLY A 291 -10.58 -5.39 1.12
C GLY A 291 -10.81 -6.90 1.03
N ASP A 292 -11.21 -7.37 -0.15
CA ASP A 292 -11.45 -8.79 -0.44
C ASP A 292 -10.27 -9.48 -1.15
N GLY A 293 -9.21 -8.70 -1.42
CA GLY A 293 -8.06 -9.13 -2.21
C GLY A 293 -8.10 -8.62 -3.65
N ALA A 294 -9.22 -8.09 -4.11
CA ALA A 294 -9.39 -7.53 -5.45
C ALA A 294 -9.82 -6.06 -5.39
N LEU A 295 -10.81 -5.76 -4.58
CA LEU A 295 -11.40 -4.44 -4.44
C LEU A 295 -11.25 -3.93 -3.00
N LEU A 296 -11.34 -2.62 -2.84
CA LEU A 296 -11.20 -1.93 -1.56
C LEU A 296 -12.35 -0.96 -1.33
N THR A 297 -12.83 -0.95 -0.10
CA THR A 297 -13.68 0.12 0.44
C THR A 297 -12.98 0.80 1.61
N SER A 298 -13.10 2.11 1.70
CA SER A 298 -12.50 2.86 2.80
C SER A 298 -13.42 3.98 3.29
N GLU A 299 -13.36 4.24 4.60
CA GLU A 299 -14.11 5.30 5.26
C GLU A 299 -13.19 6.05 6.24
N ASN A 300 -13.35 7.38 6.30
CA ASN A 300 -12.53 8.24 7.13
C ASN A 300 -13.23 8.62 8.43
N LEU A 301 -12.49 8.59 9.53
CA LEU A 301 -12.91 9.07 10.84
C LEU A 301 -11.95 10.16 11.32
N THR A 302 -12.46 11.37 11.47
CA THR A 302 -11.68 12.48 12.03
C THR A 302 -11.74 12.47 13.54
N ILE A 303 -10.58 12.45 14.19
CA ILE A 303 -10.41 12.45 15.65
C ILE A 303 -9.68 13.71 16.08
N THR A 304 -10.24 14.40 17.07
CA THR A 304 -9.59 15.52 17.75
C THR A 304 -9.05 15.05 19.10
N VAL A 305 -7.73 15.11 19.27
CA VAL A 305 -7.06 14.81 20.53
C VAL A 305 -6.80 16.10 21.29
N THR A 306 -7.37 16.20 22.49
CA THR A 306 -7.22 17.35 23.39
C THR A 306 -6.23 17.05 24.50
N LYS A 307 -5.66 18.10 25.11
CA LYS A 307 -4.77 17.97 26.29
C LYS A 307 -5.52 17.48 27.49
#